data_a5fcf7195c3c9ea80afa713d13e7a876
#
_entry.id   a5fcf7195c3c9ea80afa713d13e7a876
#
_cell.length_a   1.000
_cell.length_b   1.000
_cell.length_c   1.000
_cell.angle_alpha   90.00
_cell.angle_beta   90.00
_cell.angle_gamma   90.00
#
_symmetry.space_group_name_H-M   'P 1'
#
loop_
_entity.id
_entity.type
_entity.pdbx_description
1 polymer ?
#
loop_
_entity_poly.entity_id
_entity_poly.type
_entity_poly.pdbx_seq_one_letter_code
_entity_poly.pdbx_strand_id
1 'polypeptide(L)'
;MFVSHFLRGLGLALDPYVRGLMFYYGLDFHDLAPYSLLHISTFIVLCEAFLCITPHFGLWLKTFDVKPKMVEGQHVACGGALISKIGGAPWPKGSFPEVSGLWQQEWFYVTAPQSAKWVAAPTFRSGPPPQLMSWIGRWLSWGPAKDVPILQSRIRDLFDGDFSLVMVMQVMLVR
;
A
#
# COMPACT_ATOMS: atom_id res chain seq x y z
N MET A 1 -4.91 13.82 8.78
CA MET A 1 -4.57 12.39 8.52
C MET A 1 -5.53 11.52 9.30
N PHE A 2 -5.99 10.41 8.76
CA PHE A 2 -6.87 9.50 9.49
C PHE A 2 -6.07 8.63 10.46
N VAL A 3 -6.60 8.42 11.67
CA VAL A 3 -5.98 7.59 12.71
C VAL A 3 -5.75 6.17 12.20
N SER A 4 -6.74 5.60 11.51
CA SER A 4 -6.64 4.26 10.92
C SER A 4 -5.50 4.11 9.90
N HIS A 5 -5.16 5.17 9.17
CA HIS A 5 -4.02 5.15 8.24
C HIS A 5 -2.69 5.11 8.99
N PHE A 6 -2.57 5.93 10.03
CA PHE A 6 -1.37 5.96 10.88
C PHE A 6 -1.14 4.60 11.56
N LEU A 7 -2.17 4.02 12.17
CA LEU A 7 -2.09 2.72 12.83
C LEU A 7 -1.75 1.55 11.89
N ARG A 8 -1.82 1.76 10.58
CA ARG A 8 -1.48 0.75 9.55
C ARG A 8 -0.17 1.04 8.83
N GLY A 9 0.71 1.80 9.49
CA GLY A 9 2.08 2.01 9.03
C GLY A 9 2.26 3.17 8.05
N LEU A 10 1.26 4.07 7.91
CA LEU A 10 1.48 5.30 7.19
C LEU A 10 2.29 6.26 8.04
N GLY A 11 3.61 6.24 7.86
CA GLY A 11 4.53 7.19 8.49
C GLY A 11 4.40 8.60 7.90
N LEU A 12 4.81 9.62 8.67
CA LEU A 12 4.80 11.02 8.23
C LEU A 12 5.85 11.31 7.15
N ALA A 13 6.96 10.59 7.15
CA ALA A 13 7.90 10.56 6.05
C ALA A 13 7.52 9.38 5.14
N LEU A 14 6.78 9.68 4.10
CA LEU A 14 6.36 8.64 3.15
C LEU A 14 7.55 7.98 2.50
N ASP A 15 7.53 6.66 2.55
CA ASP A 15 8.42 5.83 1.77
C ASP A 15 8.36 6.22 0.29
N PRO A 16 9.52 6.34 -0.40
CA PRO A 16 9.56 6.64 -1.84
C PRO A 16 8.71 5.71 -2.69
N TYR A 17 8.60 4.43 -2.30
CA TYR A 17 7.79 3.45 -3.00
C TYR A 17 6.29 3.77 -2.90
N VAL A 18 5.80 4.15 -1.73
CA VAL A 18 4.40 4.57 -1.52
C VAL A 18 4.08 5.78 -2.40
N ARG A 19 4.96 6.79 -2.41
CA ARG A 19 4.81 7.96 -3.29
C ARG A 19 4.76 7.58 -4.77
N GLY A 20 5.62 6.66 -5.16
CA GLY A 20 5.64 6.14 -6.52
C GLY A 20 4.36 5.41 -6.91
N LEU A 21 3.81 4.57 -6.02
CA LEU A 21 2.52 3.91 -6.22
C LEU A 21 1.39 4.91 -6.38
N MET A 22 1.29 5.88 -5.48
CA MET A 22 0.26 6.91 -5.53
C MET A 22 0.35 7.70 -6.84
N PHE A 23 1.55 8.08 -7.23
CA PHE A 23 1.77 8.79 -8.49
C PHE A 23 1.42 7.93 -9.71
N TYR A 24 1.80 6.65 -9.71
CA TYR A 24 1.50 5.72 -10.80
C TYR A 24 0.00 5.55 -11.02
N TYR A 25 -0.76 5.41 -9.93
CA TYR A 25 -2.21 5.22 -9.99
C TYR A 25 -2.99 6.55 -9.96
N GLY A 26 -2.32 7.70 -9.85
CA GLY A 26 -2.97 9.00 -9.73
C GLY A 26 -3.81 9.14 -8.47
N LEU A 27 -3.36 8.56 -7.36
CA LEU A 27 -4.08 8.53 -6.08
C LEU A 27 -3.55 9.57 -5.11
N ASP A 28 -4.45 10.08 -4.30
CA ASP A 28 -4.15 10.85 -3.09
C ASP A 28 -4.36 9.97 -1.84
N PHE A 29 -3.88 10.41 -0.69
CA PHE A 29 -3.98 9.62 0.55
C PHE A 29 -5.40 9.28 0.97
N HIS A 30 -6.32 10.20 0.77
CA HIS A 30 -7.71 9.98 1.13
C HIS A 30 -8.41 8.94 0.24
N ASP A 31 -7.83 8.63 -0.94
CA ASP A 31 -8.35 7.59 -1.81
C ASP A 31 -8.07 6.19 -1.27
N LEU A 32 -7.00 6.03 -0.48
CA LEU A 32 -6.61 4.74 0.06
C LEU A 32 -7.51 4.34 1.25
N ALA A 33 -8.10 3.16 1.17
CA ALA A 33 -8.73 2.56 2.33
C ALA A 33 -7.67 2.06 3.33
N PRO A 34 -7.96 1.94 4.64
CA PRO A 34 -6.99 1.43 5.62
C PRO A 34 -6.44 0.04 5.27
N TYR A 35 -7.25 -0.84 4.66
CA TYR A 35 -6.79 -2.13 4.16
C TYR A 35 -5.80 -2.00 2.99
N SER A 36 -6.00 -1.02 2.13
CA SER A 36 -5.08 -0.76 1.02
C SER A 36 -3.71 -0.36 1.52
N LEU A 37 -3.65 0.48 2.56
CA LEU A 37 -2.39 0.83 3.22
C LEU A 37 -1.71 -0.38 3.85
N LEU A 38 -2.47 -1.24 4.49
CA LEU A 38 -1.93 -2.44 5.12
C LEU A 38 -1.31 -3.39 4.08
N HIS A 39 -1.93 -3.54 2.90
CA HIS A 39 -1.31 -4.28 1.79
C HIS A 39 0.00 -3.65 1.32
N ILE A 40 0.05 -2.32 1.19
CA ILE A 40 1.27 -1.61 0.78
C ILE A 40 2.37 -1.80 1.83
N SER A 41 2.09 -1.54 3.09
CA SER A 41 3.06 -1.66 4.19
C SER A 41 3.58 -3.09 4.32
N THR A 42 2.69 -4.08 4.25
CA THR A 42 3.06 -5.50 4.29
C THR A 42 3.95 -5.87 3.11
N PHE A 43 3.67 -5.35 1.91
CA PHE A 43 4.50 -5.61 0.73
C PHE A 43 5.90 -5.02 0.87
N ILE A 44 6.02 -3.80 1.39
CA ILE A 44 7.32 -3.17 1.64
C ILE A 44 8.13 -4.02 2.62
N VAL A 45 7.53 -4.39 3.77
CA VAL A 45 8.20 -5.21 4.78
C VAL A 45 8.58 -6.59 4.22
N LEU A 46 7.71 -7.22 3.45
CA LEU A 46 8.02 -8.49 2.79
C LEU A 46 9.25 -8.35 1.88
N CYS A 47 9.31 -7.30 1.08
CA CYS A 47 10.47 -7.06 0.20
C CYS A 47 11.74 -6.81 1.01
N GLU A 48 11.72 -5.89 1.95
CA GLU A 48 12.91 -5.43 2.65
C GLU A 48 13.40 -6.40 3.73
N ALA A 49 12.50 -6.91 4.57
CA ALA A 49 12.88 -7.73 5.72
C ALA A 49 13.04 -9.23 5.37
N PHE A 50 12.27 -9.75 4.42
CA PHE A 50 12.24 -11.19 4.14
C PHE A 50 12.88 -11.56 2.81
N LEU A 51 12.71 -10.74 1.78
CA LEU A 51 13.35 -10.97 0.49
C LEU A 51 14.71 -10.27 0.36
N CYS A 52 15.03 -9.32 1.27
CA CYS A 52 16.25 -8.49 1.26
C CYS A 52 16.43 -7.74 -0.06
N ILE A 53 15.36 -7.16 -0.58
CA ILE A 53 15.34 -6.34 -1.79
C ILE A 53 14.60 -5.03 -1.55
N THR A 54 14.87 -4.02 -2.36
CA THR A 54 13.99 -2.84 -2.43
C THR A 54 12.62 -3.24 -2.96
N PRO A 55 11.53 -2.58 -2.54
CA PRO A 55 10.20 -2.87 -3.06
C PRO A 55 10.15 -2.88 -4.59
N HIS A 56 9.75 -4.01 -5.18
CA HIS A 56 9.87 -4.28 -6.60
C HIS A 56 8.52 -4.08 -7.30
N PHE A 57 8.40 -3.04 -8.13
CA PHE A 57 7.11 -2.67 -8.72
C PHE A 57 6.55 -3.73 -9.68
N GLY A 58 7.40 -4.40 -10.46
CA GLY A 58 6.95 -5.51 -11.30
C GLY A 58 6.34 -6.68 -10.51
N LEU A 59 6.88 -6.95 -9.31
CA LEU A 59 6.30 -7.94 -8.38
C LEU A 59 4.95 -7.45 -7.84
N TRP A 60 4.86 -6.17 -7.47
CA TRP A 60 3.60 -5.55 -7.04
C TRP A 60 2.48 -5.75 -8.07
N LEU A 61 2.72 -5.41 -9.33
CA LEU A 61 1.74 -5.55 -10.42
C LEU A 61 1.29 -7.00 -10.67
N LYS A 62 2.10 -7.99 -10.28
CA LYS A 62 1.76 -9.41 -10.37
C LYS A 62 1.11 -9.97 -9.10
N THR A 63 1.13 -9.17 -8.03
CA THR A 63 0.57 -9.57 -6.72
C THR A 63 -0.75 -8.88 -6.43
N PHE A 64 -0.89 -7.62 -6.82
CA PHE A 64 -2.05 -6.78 -6.48
C PHE A 64 -2.72 -6.15 -7.70
N ASP A 65 -4.01 -6.03 -7.58
CA ASP A 65 -4.88 -5.27 -8.45
C ASP A 65 -5.45 -4.08 -7.66
N VAL A 66 -5.52 -2.92 -8.31
CA VAL A 66 -6.06 -1.69 -7.73
C VAL A 66 -7.31 -1.29 -8.49
N LYS A 67 -8.44 -1.27 -7.79
CA LYS A 67 -9.76 -1.02 -8.38
C LYS A 67 -10.49 0.10 -7.65
N PRO A 68 -11.36 0.86 -8.34
CA PRO A 68 -12.27 1.77 -7.68
C PRO A 68 -13.30 0.98 -6.87
N LYS A 69 -13.53 1.42 -5.64
CA LYS A 69 -14.60 0.90 -4.79
C LYS A 69 -15.92 1.55 -5.20
N MET A 70 -16.91 0.70 -5.44
CA MET A 70 -18.27 1.11 -5.77
C MET A 70 -19.20 0.79 -4.60
N VAL A 71 -20.06 1.71 -4.25
CA VAL A 71 -21.15 1.52 -3.30
C VAL A 71 -22.44 2.02 -3.98
N GLU A 72 -23.44 1.16 -4.10
CA GLU A 72 -24.71 1.47 -4.79
C GLU A 72 -24.52 2.06 -6.19
N GLY A 73 -23.53 1.57 -6.92
CA GLY A 73 -23.22 2.03 -8.28
C GLY A 73 -22.47 3.37 -8.35
N GLN A 74 -22.10 3.98 -7.23
CA GLN A 74 -21.36 5.22 -7.17
C GLN A 74 -19.93 5.01 -6.68
N HIS A 75 -18.99 5.80 -7.20
CA HIS A 75 -17.61 5.82 -6.72
C HIS A 75 -17.52 6.44 -5.33
N VAL A 76 -16.76 5.79 -4.45
CA VAL A 76 -16.50 6.30 -3.10
C VAL A 76 -15.40 7.33 -3.14
N ALA A 77 -15.69 8.54 -2.65
CA ALA A 77 -14.74 9.66 -2.67
C ALA A 77 -13.56 9.50 -1.67
N CYS A 78 -13.79 8.83 -0.55
CA CYS A 78 -12.77 8.62 0.48
C CYS A 78 -12.61 7.12 0.77
N GLY A 79 -11.39 6.59 0.62
CA GLY A 79 -11.15 5.15 0.66
C GLY A 79 -11.66 4.43 -0.60
N GLY A 80 -11.75 5.17 -1.71
CA GLY A 80 -12.27 4.68 -2.98
C GLY A 80 -11.30 3.85 -3.81
N ALA A 81 -10.03 3.74 -3.41
CA ALA A 81 -9.05 2.86 -4.05
C ALA A 81 -8.91 1.56 -3.25
N LEU A 82 -9.44 0.48 -3.80
CA LEU A 82 -9.36 -0.85 -3.22
C LEU A 82 -8.16 -1.60 -3.80
N ILE A 83 -7.23 -1.99 -2.93
CA ILE A 83 -6.12 -2.88 -3.29
C ILE A 83 -6.51 -4.29 -2.88
N SER A 84 -6.43 -5.22 -3.82
CA SER A 84 -6.76 -6.61 -3.59
C SER A 84 -5.72 -7.54 -4.21
N LYS A 85 -5.49 -8.69 -3.57
CA LYS A 85 -4.58 -9.70 -4.09
C LYS A 85 -5.15 -10.34 -5.36
N ILE A 86 -4.32 -10.47 -6.38
CA ILE A 86 -4.64 -11.21 -7.60
C ILE A 86 -4.74 -12.71 -7.26
N GLY A 87 -5.74 -13.39 -7.81
CA GLY A 87 -5.92 -14.83 -7.62
C GLY A 87 -4.67 -15.62 -8.01
N GLY A 88 -4.26 -16.58 -7.16
CA GLY A 88 -3.06 -17.39 -7.39
C GLY A 88 -1.72 -16.70 -7.07
N ALA A 89 -1.69 -15.37 -6.84
CA ALA A 89 -0.46 -14.73 -6.42
C ALA A 89 -0.02 -15.22 -5.03
N PRO A 90 1.27 -15.52 -4.83
CA PRO A 90 1.77 -15.91 -3.51
C PRO A 90 1.70 -14.70 -2.57
N TRP A 91 1.05 -14.91 -1.42
CA TRP A 91 0.87 -13.89 -0.41
C TRP A 91 0.69 -14.54 0.97
N PRO A 92 1.16 -13.92 2.08
CA PRO A 92 1.01 -14.49 3.42
C PRO A 92 -0.41 -14.91 3.73
N LYS A 93 -0.56 -16.07 4.38
CA LYS A 93 -1.86 -16.55 4.87
C LYS A 93 -2.25 -15.72 6.10
N GLY A 94 -3.53 -15.43 6.22
CA GLY A 94 -4.11 -14.70 7.33
C GLY A 94 -5.09 -13.64 6.86
N SER A 95 -5.86 -13.12 7.81
CA SER A 95 -6.76 -11.99 7.63
C SER A 95 -6.17 -10.77 8.30
N PHE A 96 -6.37 -9.61 7.70
CA PHE A 96 -6.07 -8.36 8.38
C PHE A 96 -7.12 -8.08 9.46
N PRO A 97 -6.74 -7.40 10.56
CA PRO A 97 -7.69 -6.93 11.55
C PRO A 97 -8.80 -6.11 10.90
N GLU A 98 -10.02 -6.30 11.36
CA GLU A 98 -11.15 -5.52 10.88
C GLU A 98 -10.92 -4.03 11.13
N VAL A 99 -11.43 -3.23 10.21
CA VAL A 99 -11.43 -1.78 10.31
C VAL A 99 -12.83 -1.34 10.68
N SER A 100 -12.95 -0.47 11.69
CA SER A 100 -14.21 0.20 11.97
C SER A 100 -14.79 0.81 10.69
N GLY A 101 -16.08 0.61 10.44
CA GLY A 101 -16.78 1.25 9.31
C GLY A 101 -16.78 2.79 9.39
N LEU A 102 -16.45 3.33 10.56
CA LEU A 102 -16.43 4.77 10.84
C LEU A 102 -15.01 5.37 10.86
N TRP A 103 -14.03 4.69 10.26
CA TRP A 103 -12.63 5.11 10.28
C TRP A 103 -12.39 6.52 9.72
N GLN A 104 -13.25 7.04 8.86
CA GLN A 104 -13.17 8.40 8.33
C GLN A 104 -13.49 9.46 9.37
N GLN A 105 -14.12 9.12 10.47
CA GLN A 105 -14.49 10.04 11.55
C GLN A 105 -13.34 10.33 12.51
N GLU A 106 -12.33 9.45 12.55
CA GLU A 106 -11.16 9.56 13.40
C GLU A 106 -9.99 10.15 12.62
N TRP A 107 -9.66 11.41 12.84
CA TRP A 107 -8.56 12.08 12.15
C TRP A 107 -7.85 13.09 13.05
N PHE A 108 -6.63 13.47 12.68
CA PHE A 108 -5.83 14.47 13.37
C PHE A 108 -5.06 15.35 12.40
N TYR A 109 -4.71 16.54 12.84
CA TYR A 109 -3.85 17.43 12.08
C TYR A 109 -2.38 16.99 12.19
N VAL A 110 -1.66 17.17 11.11
CA VAL A 110 -0.23 16.99 11.06
C VAL A 110 0.38 18.31 10.62
N THR A 111 1.32 18.81 11.41
CA THR A 111 2.10 19.99 11.06
C THR A 111 3.52 19.61 10.74
N ALA A 112 4.08 20.13 9.65
CA ALA A 112 5.49 19.99 9.36
C ALA A 112 6.31 20.98 10.21
N PRO A 113 7.42 20.58 10.82
CA PRO A 113 8.36 21.54 11.40
C PRO A 113 8.84 22.52 10.30
N GLN A 114 9.03 23.79 10.63
CA GLN A 114 9.45 24.80 9.64
C GLN A 114 10.78 24.46 8.94
N SER A 115 11.62 23.65 9.56
CA SER A 115 12.89 23.17 9.02
C SER A 115 12.78 21.95 8.10
N ALA A 116 11.62 21.30 8.02
CA ALA A 116 11.47 20.10 7.23
C ALA A 116 11.23 20.46 5.76
N LYS A 117 12.08 19.98 4.86
CA LYS A 117 11.81 19.98 3.42
C LYS A 117 10.72 18.95 3.09
N TRP A 118 9.51 19.22 3.51
CA TRP A 118 8.38 18.36 3.19
C TRP A 118 7.97 18.58 1.74
N VAL A 119 7.75 17.51 1.04
CA VAL A 119 6.94 17.54 -0.17
C VAL A 119 5.55 18.04 0.25
N ALA A 120 4.97 18.92 -0.54
CA ALA A 120 3.66 19.53 -0.27
C ALA A 120 2.68 18.49 0.29
N ALA A 121 1.99 18.85 1.37
CA ALA A 121 0.96 17.99 1.92
C ALA A 121 -0.05 17.65 0.81
N PRO A 122 -0.47 16.39 0.70
CA PRO A 122 -1.46 16.02 -0.30
C PRO A 122 -2.73 16.85 -0.07
N THR A 123 -3.17 17.51 -1.14
CA THR A 123 -4.42 18.27 -1.11
C THR A 123 -5.59 17.30 -1.09
N PHE A 124 -6.62 17.62 -0.30
CA PHE A 124 -7.88 16.89 -0.38
C PHE A 124 -8.53 17.14 -1.73
N ARG A 125 -8.84 16.08 -2.45
CA ARG A 125 -9.65 16.12 -3.65
C ARG A 125 -11.11 15.85 -3.27
N SER A 126 -12.01 16.70 -3.75
CA SER A 126 -13.43 16.44 -3.65
C SER A 126 -13.88 15.59 -4.84
N GLY A 127 -14.12 14.31 -4.62
CA GLY A 127 -14.63 13.41 -5.66
C GLY A 127 -13.94 12.06 -5.69
N PRO A 128 -14.38 11.17 -6.58
CA PRO A 128 -13.79 9.84 -6.71
C PRO A 128 -12.36 9.91 -7.23
N PRO A 129 -11.53 8.86 -6.97
CA PRO A 129 -10.19 8.77 -7.52
C PRO A 129 -10.21 8.87 -9.05
N PRO A 130 -9.18 9.45 -9.68
CA PRO A 130 -9.07 9.48 -11.13
C PRO A 130 -9.03 8.05 -11.69
N GLN A 131 -9.32 7.90 -12.96
CA GLN A 131 -9.10 6.64 -13.63
C GLN A 131 -7.63 6.23 -13.48
N LEU A 132 -7.40 4.97 -13.14
CA LEU A 132 -6.06 4.44 -12.99
C LEU A 132 -5.28 4.65 -14.28
N MET A 133 -4.21 5.44 -14.20
CA MET A 133 -3.38 5.76 -15.35
C MET A 133 -2.27 4.71 -15.49
N SER A 134 -2.06 4.22 -16.69
CA SER A 134 -0.90 3.41 -17.05
C SER A 134 0.30 4.34 -17.28
N TRP A 135 0.92 4.82 -16.20
CA TRP A 135 2.05 5.72 -16.32
C TRP A 135 3.32 5.12 -15.70
N ILE A 136 4.46 5.34 -16.37
CA ILE A 136 5.77 4.85 -15.92
C ILE A 136 6.45 5.97 -15.12
N GLY A 137 6.35 5.93 -13.80
CA GLY A 137 6.97 6.90 -12.91
C GLY A 137 8.45 6.63 -12.65
N ARG A 138 9.25 7.70 -12.57
CA ARG A 138 10.68 7.62 -12.23
C ARG A 138 10.95 7.15 -10.78
N TRP A 139 9.91 7.13 -9.96
CA TRP A 139 10.00 6.87 -8.52
C TRP A 139 9.90 5.40 -8.15
N LEU A 140 9.50 4.55 -9.10
CA LEU A 140 9.32 3.13 -8.86
C LEU A 140 10.50 2.36 -9.42
N SER A 141 11.10 1.53 -8.60
CA SER A 141 12.03 0.51 -9.08
C SER A 141 11.22 -0.60 -9.74
N TRP A 142 11.22 -0.62 -11.07
CA TRP A 142 10.55 -1.69 -11.83
C TRP A 142 11.23 -3.04 -11.61
N GLY A 143 12.54 -3.01 -11.38
CA GLY A 143 13.36 -4.18 -11.38
C GLY A 143 13.30 -4.95 -12.72
N PRO A 144 14.19 -5.90 -12.96
CA PRO A 144 14.15 -6.74 -14.14
C PRO A 144 12.91 -7.64 -14.15
N ALA A 145 12.13 -7.62 -15.24
CA ALA A 145 10.92 -8.44 -15.35
C ALA A 145 11.19 -9.96 -15.15
N LYS A 146 12.40 -10.40 -15.49
CA LYS A 146 12.88 -11.78 -15.29
C LYS A 146 12.96 -12.19 -13.81
N ASP A 147 13.09 -11.23 -12.89
CA ASP A 147 13.23 -11.52 -11.47
C ASP A 147 11.86 -11.83 -10.82
N VAL A 148 10.76 -11.40 -11.41
CA VAL A 148 9.43 -11.57 -10.84
C VAL A 148 9.08 -13.04 -10.57
N PRO A 149 9.27 -14.00 -11.50
CA PRO A 149 8.99 -15.41 -11.22
C PRO A 149 9.86 -15.97 -10.08
N ILE A 150 11.14 -15.57 -10.03
CA ILE A 150 12.08 -15.98 -8.98
C ILE A 150 11.60 -15.45 -7.62
N LEU A 151 11.23 -14.18 -7.54
CA LEU A 151 10.72 -13.57 -6.32
C LEU A 151 9.40 -14.21 -5.87
N GLN A 152 8.50 -14.52 -6.80
CA GLN A 152 7.28 -15.25 -6.50
C GLN A 152 7.56 -16.67 -5.97
N SER A 153 8.57 -17.36 -6.49
CA SER A 153 8.99 -18.66 -5.96
C SER A 153 9.50 -18.51 -4.52
N ARG A 154 10.41 -17.55 -4.27
CA ARG A 154 10.92 -17.29 -2.92
C ARG A 154 9.81 -16.96 -1.93
N ILE A 155 8.79 -16.23 -2.34
CA ILE A 155 7.62 -15.96 -1.51
C ILE A 155 6.86 -17.27 -1.21
N ARG A 156 6.67 -18.16 -2.20
CA ARG A 156 6.03 -19.47 -1.96
C ARG A 156 6.85 -20.31 -0.96
N ASP A 157 8.16 -20.36 -1.15
CA ASP A 157 9.06 -21.09 -0.25
C ASP A 157 8.97 -20.58 1.21
N LEU A 158 8.83 -19.26 1.41
CA LEU A 158 8.57 -18.68 2.71
C LEU A 158 7.22 -19.15 3.29
N PHE A 159 6.21 -19.37 2.46
CA PHE A 159 4.84 -19.72 2.90
C PHE A 159 4.60 -21.22 3.01
N ASP A 160 5.43 -22.05 2.42
CA ASP A 160 5.42 -23.51 2.63
C ASP A 160 5.91 -23.87 4.05
N GLY A 161 6.63 -22.92 4.72
CA GLY A 161 6.78 -22.91 6.17
C GLY A 161 5.58 -22.24 6.87
N ASP A 162 5.62 -22.15 8.19
CA ASP A 162 4.57 -21.53 9.02
C ASP A 162 4.55 -19.99 8.93
N PHE A 163 5.04 -19.41 7.83
CA PHE A 163 5.12 -17.97 7.63
C PHE A 163 3.72 -17.37 7.41
N SER A 164 3.33 -16.51 8.33
CA SER A 164 2.01 -15.90 8.34
C SER A 164 2.06 -14.37 8.24
N LEU A 165 0.93 -13.79 7.90
CA LEU A 165 0.76 -12.34 7.91
C LEU A 165 1.07 -11.72 9.27
N VAL A 166 0.79 -12.44 10.37
CA VAL A 166 1.10 -12.00 11.74
C VAL A 166 2.59 -11.76 11.92
N MET A 167 3.46 -12.62 11.37
CA MET A 167 4.92 -12.45 11.46
C MET A 167 5.38 -11.19 10.72
N VAL A 168 4.80 -10.90 9.55
CA VAL A 168 5.11 -9.66 8.83
C VAL A 168 4.67 -8.43 9.61
N MET A 169 3.48 -8.48 10.22
CA MET A 169 2.96 -7.38 11.04
C MET A 169 3.78 -7.16 12.31
N GLN A 170 4.30 -8.21 12.94
CA GLN A 170 5.19 -8.08 14.10
C GLN A 170 6.47 -7.30 13.74
N VAL A 171 7.06 -7.57 12.57
CA VAL A 171 8.23 -6.80 12.09
C VAL A 171 7.88 -5.33 11.84
N MET A 172 6.65 -5.04 11.39
CA MET A 172 6.19 -3.65 11.19
C MET A 172 6.09 -2.86 12.50
N LEU A 173 5.76 -3.52 13.62
CA LEU A 173 5.59 -2.87 14.93
C LEU A 173 6.92 -2.57 15.63
N VAL A 174 8.01 -3.21 15.24
CA VAL A 174 9.34 -3.06 15.85
C VAL A 174 10.18 -1.98 15.13
N ARG A 175 9.74 -1.48 14.00
CA ARG A 175 10.37 -0.39 13.23
C ARG A 175 9.77 0.97 13.59
#